data_5312501f70005548352e47a404f89680
#
_entry.id   5312501f70005548352e47a404f89680
#
_cell.length_a   1.000
_cell.length_b   1.000
_cell.length_c   1.000
_cell.angle_alpha   90.00
_cell.angle_beta   90.00
_cell.angle_gamma   90.00
#
_symmetry.space_group_name_H-M   'P 1'
#
loop_
_entity.id
_entity.type
_entity.pdbx_description
1 polymer ?
#
loop_
_entity_poly.entity_id
_entity_poly.type
_entity_poly.pdbx_seq_one_letter_code
_entity_poly.pdbx_strand_id
1 'polypeptide(L)'
;MPERGTADRGSVDRPSERRAPARTSVVWEALLPVLEGAGDVLDIGGGTGGFAARVAELGHRVTVVDPSPDALAALPRRAGALGVEVEGQQGDVSTLVQVAGEASADVVLCHGVLEVVDDPAAALTAIRAVLRPGGTLSLLVGQRHAAVVARAMSGHFGQALALLEPATAGGGEPVAPRGGRRFTEVELRELLTAAGFEIGAVHAVRVFADLVPGSLLDLEPGATAALLELERAVSERPEYRPLATQLHVLAS
;
A
#
# COMPACT_ATOMS: atom_id res chain seq x y z
N MET A 1 -40.69 5.84 41.09
CA MET A 1 -40.15 6.27 39.79
C MET A 1 -38.93 5.42 39.49
N PRO A 2 -38.93 4.48 38.53
CA PRO A 2 -37.76 3.69 38.17
C PRO A 2 -36.90 4.44 37.14
N GLU A 3 -35.63 4.54 37.43
CA GLU A 3 -34.59 5.08 36.55
C GLU A 3 -34.50 4.25 35.26
N ARG A 4 -34.54 4.97 34.14
CA ARG A 4 -34.29 4.35 32.80
C ARG A 4 -32.79 4.22 32.61
N GLY A 5 -32.31 2.98 32.68
CA GLY A 5 -30.97 2.64 32.26
C GLY A 5 -30.75 3.02 30.78
N THR A 6 -29.74 3.81 30.52
CA THR A 6 -29.20 4.08 29.19
C THR A 6 -28.52 2.82 28.68
N ALA A 7 -29.16 2.11 27.74
CA ALA A 7 -28.56 1.03 27.03
C ALA A 7 -27.37 1.57 26.18
N ASP A 8 -26.19 1.15 26.52
CA ASP A 8 -24.97 1.30 25.73
C ASP A 8 -25.21 0.67 24.35
N ARG A 9 -25.37 1.53 23.34
CA ARG A 9 -25.41 1.07 21.94
C ARG A 9 -23.99 0.80 21.53
N GLY A 10 -23.53 -0.44 21.72
CA GLY A 10 -22.29 -0.92 21.14
C GLY A 10 -22.23 -0.53 19.66
N SER A 11 -21.21 0.21 19.26
CA SER A 11 -20.97 0.58 17.87
C SER A 11 -20.81 -0.71 17.06
N VAL A 12 -21.77 -0.97 16.20
CA VAL A 12 -21.66 -2.08 15.23
C VAL A 12 -20.64 -1.62 14.20
N ASP A 13 -19.41 -2.13 14.30
CA ASP A 13 -18.34 -1.88 13.33
C ASP A 13 -18.84 -2.16 11.91
N ARG A 14 -18.62 -1.19 11.01
CA ARG A 14 -19.01 -1.34 9.61
C ARG A 14 -18.23 -2.49 8.96
N PRO A 15 -18.82 -3.23 7.99
CA PRO A 15 -18.13 -4.35 7.31
C PRO A 15 -16.75 -3.98 6.72
N SER A 16 -16.55 -2.71 6.35
CA SER A 16 -15.27 -2.19 5.87
C SER A 16 -14.21 -2.07 6.97
N GLU A 17 -14.59 -1.77 8.20
CA GLU A 17 -13.70 -1.62 9.36
C GLU A 17 -13.18 -2.99 9.83
N ARG A 18 -14.00 -4.02 9.78
CA ARG A 18 -13.63 -5.41 10.12
C ARG A 18 -12.60 -6.02 9.15
N ARG A 19 -12.58 -5.55 7.89
CA ARG A 19 -11.62 -6.01 6.87
C ARG A 19 -10.31 -5.22 6.86
N ALA A 20 -10.26 -4.05 7.49
CA ALA A 20 -9.08 -3.21 7.50
C ALA A 20 -7.82 -3.93 8.03
N PRO A 21 -7.87 -4.72 9.13
CA PRO A 21 -6.73 -5.49 9.60
C PRO A 21 -6.24 -6.50 8.55
N ALA A 22 -7.15 -7.24 7.91
CA ALA A 22 -6.79 -8.24 6.89
C ALA A 22 -6.13 -7.63 5.65
N ARG A 23 -6.38 -6.35 5.37
CA ARG A 23 -5.85 -5.66 4.20
C ARG A 23 -4.44 -5.14 4.37
N THR A 24 -4.01 -4.91 5.60
CA THR A 24 -2.72 -4.25 5.89
C THR A 24 -1.78 -5.08 6.75
N SER A 25 -2.24 -6.19 7.36
CA SER A 25 -1.44 -6.99 8.30
C SER A 25 -0.15 -7.53 7.68
N VAL A 26 -0.23 -8.11 6.49
CA VAL A 26 0.94 -8.68 5.79
C VAL A 26 1.99 -7.59 5.53
N VAL A 27 1.57 -6.43 5.00
CA VAL A 27 2.48 -5.30 4.73
C VAL A 27 3.10 -4.80 6.04
N TRP A 28 2.28 -4.65 7.08
CA TRP A 28 2.74 -4.16 8.37
C TRP A 28 3.74 -5.12 9.03
N GLU A 29 3.45 -6.41 9.02
CA GLU A 29 4.33 -7.44 9.60
C GLU A 29 5.67 -7.53 8.86
N ALA A 30 5.66 -7.41 7.53
CA ALA A 30 6.87 -7.37 6.73
C ALA A 30 7.69 -6.08 6.93
N LEU A 31 7.02 -4.96 7.27
CA LEU A 31 7.67 -3.67 7.49
C LEU A 31 8.34 -3.56 8.86
N LEU A 32 7.79 -4.19 9.91
CA LEU A 32 8.31 -4.08 11.28
C LEU A 32 9.82 -4.36 11.40
N PRO A 33 10.37 -5.46 10.84
CA PRO A 33 11.82 -5.71 10.91
C PRO A 33 12.66 -4.68 10.17
N VAL A 34 12.11 -4.08 9.10
CA VAL A 34 12.78 -3.04 8.30
C VAL A 34 12.85 -1.72 9.06
N LEU A 35 11.87 -1.46 9.92
CA LEU A 35 11.84 -0.28 10.77
C LEU A 35 12.80 -0.39 11.95
N GLU A 36 13.20 -1.60 12.37
CA GLU A 36 14.17 -1.77 13.45
C GLU A 36 15.50 -1.05 13.09
N GLY A 37 15.82 0.02 13.82
CA GLY A 37 17.02 0.84 13.58
C GLY A 37 16.88 1.95 12.53
N ALA A 38 15.74 2.06 11.84
CA ALA A 38 15.47 3.21 11.00
C ALA A 38 15.29 4.49 11.85
N GLY A 39 15.76 5.63 11.36
CA GLY A 39 15.55 6.94 12.02
C GLY A 39 14.51 7.76 11.26
N ASP A 40 14.72 7.89 9.96
CA ASP A 40 13.94 8.74 9.07
C ASP A 40 13.13 7.90 8.08
N VAL A 41 11.81 8.06 8.10
CA VAL A 41 10.88 7.36 7.21
C VAL A 41 10.15 8.37 6.35
N LEU A 42 10.13 8.13 5.03
CA LEU A 42 9.42 8.95 4.06
C LEU A 42 8.22 8.18 3.51
N ASP A 43 7.01 8.72 3.64
CA ASP A 43 5.77 8.13 3.13
C ASP A 43 5.26 8.93 1.93
N ILE A 44 5.45 8.39 0.71
CA ILE A 44 5.08 9.04 -0.54
C ILE A 44 3.64 8.70 -0.87
N GLY A 45 2.81 9.73 -1.10
CA GLY A 45 1.38 9.56 -1.30
C GLY A 45 0.68 9.08 -0.04
N GLY A 46 1.26 9.35 1.15
CA GLY A 46 0.73 8.88 2.44
C GLY A 46 -0.64 9.46 2.80
N GLY A 47 -1.14 10.40 2.02
CA GLY A 47 -2.47 10.96 2.14
C GLY A 47 -2.74 11.52 3.53
N THR A 48 -3.76 11.01 4.20
CA THR A 48 -4.12 11.43 5.57
C THR A 48 -3.24 10.79 6.66
N GLY A 49 -2.14 10.11 6.32
CA GLY A 49 -1.14 9.59 7.24
C GLY A 49 -1.53 8.33 8.00
N GLY A 50 -2.26 7.41 7.36
CA GLY A 50 -2.69 6.17 8.02
C GLY A 50 -1.54 5.26 8.44
N PHE A 51 -0.56 5.04 7.56
CA PHE A 51 0.67 4.32 7.84
C PHE A 51 1.67 5.20 8.59
N ALA A 52 1.86 6.44 8.15
CA ALA A 52 2.79 7.40 8.74
C ALA A 52 2.62 7.56 10.26
N ALA A 53 1.39 7.76 10.72
CA ALA A 53 1.13 7.93 12.15
C ALA A 53 1.46 6.65 12.97
N ARG A 54 1.16 5.45 12.43
CA ARG A 54 1.52 4.18 13.07
C ARG A 54 3.04 3.95 13.12
N VAL A 55 3.76 4.38 12.09
CA VAL A 55 5.24 4.34 12.08
C VAL A 55 5.81 5.32 13.10
N ALA A 56 5.22 6.51 13.21
CA ALA A 56 5.63 7.50 14.22
C ALA A 56 5.37 7.02 15.67
N GLU A 57 4.31 6.19 15.92
CA GLU A 57 4.08 5.56 17.23
C GLU A 57 5.23 4.63 17.65
N LEU A 58 6.01 4.10 16.71
CA LEU A 58 7.22 3.31 16.99
C LEU A 58 8.45 4.17 17.30
N GLY A 59 8.33 5.50 17.25
CA GLY A 59 9.39 6.44 17.59
C GLY A 59 10.22 6.94 16.40
N HIS A 60 9.80 6.66 15.16
CA HIS A 60 10.49 7.14 13.95
C HIS A 60 10.10 8.57 13.60
N ARG A 61 11.02 9.32 12.99
CA ARG A 61 10.70 10.59 12.33
C ARG A 61 10.05 10.29 10.99
N VAL A 62 8.82 10.74 10.81
CA VAL A 62 8.06 10.44 9.60
C VAL A 62 7.71 11.72 8.86
N THR A 63 8.06 11.78 7.59
CA THR A 63 7.65 12.82 6.66
C THR A 63 6.72 12.23 5.60
N VAL A 64 5.53 12.82 5.45
CA VAL A 64 4.58 12.49 4.37
C VAL A 64 4.76 13.48 3.23
N VAL A 65 4.98 13.00 2.02
CA VAL A 65 4.96 13.80 0.79
C VAL A 65 3.70 13.44 -0.01
N ASP A 66 2.80 14.39 -0.17
CA ASP A 66 1.52 14.17 -0.86
C ASP A 66 1.14 15.40 -1.72
N PRO A 67 0.64 15.22 -2.95
CA PRO A 67 0.22 16.33 -3.79
C PRO A 67 -1.05 17.05 -3.30
N SER A 68 -1.87 16.39 -2.46
CA SER A 68 -3.15 16.91 -1.98
C SER A 68 -2.99 17.76 -0.72
N PRO A 69 -3.20 19.09 -0.79
CA PRO A 69 -3.18 19.95 0.39
C PRO A 69 -4.25 19.56 1.42
N ASP A 70 -5.40 19.07 0.97
CA ASP A 70 -6.50 18.64 1.87
C ASP A 70 -6.11 17.39 2.67
N ALA A 71 -5.39 16.45 2.05
CA ALA A 71 -4.86 15.27 2.73
C ALA A 71 -3.84 15.68 3.80
N LEU A 72 -2.90 16.55 3.45
CA LEU A 72 -1.91 17.09 4.38
C LEU A 72 -2.54 17.91 5.52
N ALA A 73 -3.59 18.66 5.25
CA ALA A 73 -4.31 19.39 6.29
C ALA A 73 -5.00 18.48 7.33
N ALA A 74 -5.32 17.22 6.96
CA ALA A 74 -5.89 16.23 7.88
C ALA A 74 -4.83 15.51 8.73
N LEU A 75 -3.56 15.52 8.32
CA LEU A 75 -2.46 14.80 8.93
C LEU A 75 -2.22 15.18 10.41
N PRO A 76 -2.13 16.47 10.80
CA PRO A 76 -1.92 16.84 12.20
C PRO A 76 -3.01 16.33 13.15
N ARG A 77 -4.28 16.32 12.69
CA ARG A 77 -5.39 15.81 13.48
C ARG A 77 -5.26 14.31 13.73
N ARG A 78 -4.85 13.55 12.73
CA ARG A 78 -4.64 12.08 12.85
C ARG A 78 -3.44 11.77 13.75
N ALA A 79 -2.31 12.42 13.52
CA ALA A 79 -1.11 12.24 14.32
C ALA A 79 -1.37 12.64 15.79
N GLY A 80 -2.04 13.78 16.03
CA GLY A 80 -2.42 14.23 17.36
C GLY A 80 -3.38 13.30 18.10
N ALA A 81 -4.26 12.57 17.38
CA ALA A 81 -5.14 11.57 17.99
C ALA A 81 -4.35 10.37 18.54
N LEU A 82 -3.15 10.10 18.04
CA LEU A 82 -2.22 9.05 18.50
C LEU A 82 -1.09 9.62 19.39
N GLY A 83 -1.07 10.93 19.62
CA GLY A 83 -0.04 11.57 20.44
C GLY A 83 1.33 11.62 19.79
N VAL A 84 1.40 11.56 18.46
CA VAL A 84 2.65 11.58 17.68
C VAL A 84 2.72 12.80 16.77
N GLU A 85 3.94 13.11 16.28
CA GLU A 85 4.18 14.14 15.29
C GLU A 85 4.53 13.49 13.95
N VAL A 86 3.94 14.01 12.87
CA VAL A 86 4.24 13.61 11.49
C VAL A 86 4.33 14.87 10.66
N GLU A 87 5.45 15.04 9.96
CA GLU A 87 5.66 16.18 9.07
C GLU A 87 4.93 15.95 7.74
N GLY A 88 4.28 16.99 7.19
CA GLY A 88 3.62 16.96 5.89
C GLY A 88 4.27 17.94 4.93
N GLN A 89 4.66 17.50 3.75
CA GLN A 89 5.23 18.33 2.69
C GLN A 89 4.45 18.14 1.40
N GLN A 90 4.09 19.24 0.74
CA GLN A 90 3.38 19.16 -0.53
C GLN A 90 4.37 18.84 -1.66
N GLY A 91 4.08 17.77 -2.40
CA GLY A 91 4.90 17.32 -3.52
C GLY A 91 4.43 15.97 -4.05
N ASP A 92 5.11 15.49 -5.06
CA ASP A 92 4.93 14.17 -5.66
C ASP A 92 6.29 13.54 -5.99
N VAL A 93 6.29 12.37 -6.64
CA VAL A 93 7.54 11.68 -7.01
C VAL A 93 8.41 12.48 -7.98
N SER A 94 7.85 13.39 -8.78
CA SER A 94 8.62 14.22 -9.73
C SER A 94 9.39 15.34 -9.02
N THR A 95 8.90 15.79 -7.88
CA THR A 95 9.51 16.83 -7.02
C THR A 95 10.21 16.26 -5.80
N LEU A 96 10.23 14.94 -5.62
CA LEU A 96 10.63 14.25 -4.40
C LEU A 96 12.02 14.64 -3.90
N VAL A 97 13.02 14.64 -4.79
CA VAL A 97 14.40 15.01 -4.42
C VAL A 97 14.50 16.47 -3.98
N GLN A 98 13.71 17.36 -4.59
CA GLN A 98 13.70 18.78 -4.21
C GLN A 98 13.05 18.99 -2.84
N VAL A 99 12.02 18.23 -2.53
CA VAL A 99 11.22 18.33 -1.31
C VAL A 99 11.92 17.64 -0.13
N ALA A 100 12.34 16.39 -0.31
CA ALA A 100 12.91 15.56 0.75
C ALA A 100 14.44 15.64 0.86
N GLY A 101 15.14 15.98 -0.24
CA GLY A 101 16.61 15.94 -0.34
C GLY A 101 17.15 14.56 -0.68
N GLU A 102 18.39 14.52 -1.22
CA GLU A 102 19.10 13.26 -1.49
C GLU A 102 19.54 12.59 -0.19
N ALA A 103 19.56 11.24 -0.17
CA ALA A 103 20.00 10.43 0.95
C ALA A 103 19.40 10.87 2.31
N SER A 104 18.12 11.21 2.33
CA SER A 104 17.41 11.77 3.48
C SER A 104 16.65 10.73 4.31
N ALA A 105 16.30 9.57 3.73
CA ALA A 105 15.47 8.56 4.38
C ALA A 105 16.19 7.20 4.52
N ASP A 106 15.95 6.52 5.63
CA ASP A 106 16.37 5.13 5.85
C ASP A 106 15.35 4.16 5.24
N VAL A 107 14.07 4.53 5.28
CA VAL A 107 12.96 3.76 4.71
C VAL A 107 12.05 4.68 3.91
N VAL A 108 11.67 4.26 2.71
CA VAL A 108 10.66 4.91 1.88
C VAL A 108 9.44 3.99 1.74
N LEU A 109 8.27 4.49 2.08
CA LEU A 109 6.99 3.86 1.80
C LEU A 109 6.43 4.45 0.51
N CYS A 110 6.11 3.58 -0.47
CA CYS A 110 5.49 3.93 -1.74
C CYS A 110 4.30 2.99 -1.98
N HIS A 111 3.18 3.31 -1.37
CA HIS A 111 2.01 2.43 -1.33
C HIS A 111 0.87 2.98 -2.19
N GLY A 112 0.60 2.32 -3.33
CA GLY A 112 -0.47 2.70 -4.25
C GLY A 112 -0.16 3.94 -5.10
N VAL A 113 1.09 4.37 -5.16
CA VAL A 113 1.53 5.56 -5.90
C VAL A 113 1.99 5.20 -7.31
N LEU A 114 2.72 4.10 -7.47
CA LEU A 114 3.31 3.72 -8.76
C LEU A 114 2.24 3.45 -9.85
N GLU A 115 1.02 3.14 -9.43
CA GLU A 115 -0.13 2.95 -10.32
C GLU A 115 -0.60 4.22 -11.02
N VAL A 116 -0.36 5.38 -10.40
CA VAL A 116 -0.92 6.67 -10.86
C VAL A 116 0.11 7.65 -11.40
N VAL A 117 1.40 7.32 -11.28
CA VAL A 117 2.47 8.14 -11.86
C VAL A 117 2.57 7.95 -13.37
N ASP A 118 2.97 8.99 -14.09
CA ASP A 118 3.13 8.94 -15.53
C ASP A 118 4.29 8.01 -15.94
N ASP A 119 5.43 8.15 -15.26
CA ASP A 119 6.64 7.36 -15.51
C ASP A 119 7.10 6.62 -14.24
N PRO A 120 6.79 5.31 -14.11
CA PRO A 120 7.23 4.49 -12.99
C PRO A 120 8.76 4.34 -12.88
N ALA A 121 9.48 4.34 -13.99
CA ALA A 121 10.94 4.20 -13.96
C ALA A 121 11.60 5.46 -13.41
N ALA A 122 11.16 6.64 -13.85
CA ALA A 122 11.61 7.92 -13.28
C ALA A 122 11.24 8.04 -11.80
N ALA A 123 10.04 7.60 -11.42
CA ALA A 123 9.60 7.58 -10.02
C ALA A 123 10.52 6.72 -9.14
N LEU A 124 10.84 5.51 -9.56
CA LEU A 124 11.76 4.62 -8.83
C LEU A 124 13.17 5.19 -8.73
N THR A 125 13.64 5.87 -9.79
CA THR A 125 14.93 6.58 -9.79
C THR A 125 14.96 7.71 -8.74
N ALA A 126 13.89 8.51 -8.66
CA ALA A 126 13.77 9.56 -7.65
C ALA A 126 13.70 8.98 -6.22
N ILE A 127 12.97 7.86 -6.03
CA ILE A 127 12.93 7.15 -4.75
C ILE A 127 14.32 6.63 -4.36
N ARG A 128 15.07 6.07 -5.31
CA ARG A 128 16.44 5.61 -5.04
C ARG A 128 17.36 6.75 -4.60
N ALA A 129 17.20 7.94 -5.19
CA ALA A 129 18.02 9.11 -4.86
C ALA A 129 17.77 9.64 -3.44
N VAL A 130 16.56 9.55 -2.91
CA VAL A 130 16.25 9.99 -1.53
C VAL A 130 16.60 8.96 -0.46
N LEU A 131 16.76 7.69 -0.84
CA LEU A 131 17.21 6.64 0.08
C LEU A 131 18.70 6.78 0.39
N ARG A 132 19.03 6.64 1.66
CA ARG A 132 20.42 6.49 2.11
C ARG A 132 21.03 5.18 1.57
N PRO A 133 22.37 5.10 1.49
CA PRO A 133 23.02 3.82 1.22
C PRO A 133 22.58 2.76 2.23
N GLY A 134 22.08 1.61 1.74
CA GLY A 134 21.51 0.54 2.56
C GLY A 134 20.07 0.79 3.04
N GLY A 135 19.45 1.90 2.65
CA GLY A 135 18.04 2.16 2.94
C GLY A 135 17.09 1.25 2.16
N THR A 136 15.88 1.10 2.66
CA THR A 136 14.89 0.15 2.13
C THR A 136 13.67 0.86 1.54
N LEU A 137 13.26 0.43 0.35
CA LEU A 137 11.98 0.74 -0.26
C LEU A 137 10.94 -0.33 0.13
N SER A 138 9.82 0.12 0.70
CA SER A 138 8.59 -0.67 0.84
C SER A 138 7.61 -0.24 -0.25
N LEU A 139 7.46 -1.06 -1.28
CA LEU A 139 6.63 -0.79 -2.44
C LEU A 139 5.37 -1.67 -2.40
N LEU A 140 4.18 -1.05 -2.44
CA LEU A 140 2.90 -1.77 -2.53
C LEU A 140 2.16 -1.33 -3.79
N VAL A 141 1.85 -2.28 -4.67
CA VAL A 141 1.19 -2.02 -5.95
C VAL A 141 0.06 -3.00 -6.26
N GLY A 142 -0.90 -2.56 -7.06
CA GLY A 142 -1.97 -3.40 -7.58
C GLY A 142 -1.46 -4.42 -8.60
N GLN A 143 -1.85 -5.69 -8.42
CA GLN A 143 -1.44 -6.80 -9.26
C GLN A 143 -2.41 -7.01 -10.44
N ARG A 144 -1.87 -7.27 -11.64
CA ARG A 144 -2.66 -7.36 -12.88
C ARG A 144 -3.50 -8.61 -12.98
N HIS A 145 -2.96 -9.79 -12.69
CA HIS A 145 -3.69 -11.05 -12.88
C HIS A 145 -4.94 -11.13 -12.01
N ALA A 146 -4.84 -10.76 -10.74
CA ALA A 146 -5.99 -10.68 -9.85
C ALA A 146 -7.02 -9.65 -10.32
N ALA A 147 -6.58 -8.51 -10.87
CA ALA A 147 -7.48 -7.51 -11.45
C ALA A 147 -8.24 -8.06 -12.67
N VAL A 148 -7.59 -8.84 -13.54
CA VAL A 148 -8.25 -9.54 -14.66
C VAL A 148 -9.30 -10.49 -14.14
N VAL A 149 -8.96 -11.34 -13.17
CA VAL A 149 -9.91 -12.30 -12.56
C VAL A 149 -11.10 -11.56 -11.94
N ALA A 150 -10.86 -10.51 -11.15
CA ALA A 150 -11.93 -9.75 -10.52
C ALA A 150 -12.88 -9.09 -11.52
N ARG A 151 -12.35 -8.54 -12.63
CA ARG A 151 -13.18 -7.98 -13.71
C ARG A 151 -14.00 -9.06 -14.42
N ALA A 152 -13.40 -10.22 -14.71
CA ALA A 152 -14.09 -11.33 -15.32
C ALA A 152 -15.22 -11.88 -14.43
N MET A 153 -14.96 -12.09 -13.13
CA MET A 153 -15.96 -12.54 -12.15
C MET A 153 -17.12 -11.55 -11.98
N SER A 154 -16.86 -10.25 -12.21
CA SER A 154 -17.90 -9.19 -12.19
C SER A 154 -18.62 -9.02 -13.53
N GLY A 155 -18.37 -9.86 -14.55
CA GLY A 155 -18.98 -9.78 -15.86
C GLY A 155 -18.43 -8.66 -16.77
N HIS A 156 -17.36 -7.99 -16.37
CA HIS A 156 -16.73 -6.90 -17.13
C HIS A 156 -15.65 -7.45 -18.08
N PHE A 157 -16.01 -8.36 -18.98
CA PHE A 157 -15.07 -9.10 -19.83
C PHE A 157 -14.23 -8.19 -20.74
N GLY A 158 -14.80 -7.12 -21.29
CA GLY A 158 -14.04 -6.15 -22.10
C GLY A 158 -12.96 -5.42 -21.30
N GLN A 159 -13.24 -5.09 -20.01
CA GLN A 159 -12.25 -4.50 -19.12
C GLN A 159 -11.19 -5.53 -18.70
N ALA A 160 -11.58 -6.79 -18.48
CA ALA A 160 -10.66 -7.88 -18.18
C ALA A 160 -9.68 -8.08 -19.35
N LEU A 161 -10.21 -8.11 -20.58
CA LEU A 161 -9.41 -8.26 -21.80
C LEU A 161 -8.42 -7.09 -21.98
N ALA A 162 -8.86 -5.85 -21.74
CA ALA A 162 -8.01 -4.66 -21.84
C ALA A 162 -6.86 -4.65 -20.79
N LEU A 163 -7.00 -5.36 -19.68
CA LEU A 163 -5.93 -5.50 -18.68
C LEU A 163 -4.86 -6.53 -19.08
N LEU A 164 -5.12 -7.41 -20.04
CA LEU A 164 -4.13 -8.39 -20.52
C LEU A 164 -3.03 -7.71 -21.36
N GLU A 165 -3.40 -6.66 -22.09
CA GLU A 165 -2.44 -5.92 -22.90
C GLU A 165 -1.61 -4.97 -22.04
N PRO A 166 -0.27 -4.93 -22.22
CA PRO A 166 0.55 -3.91 -21.59
C PRO A 166 0.08 -2.51 -22.02
N ALA A 167 0.11 -1.55 -21.13
CA ALA A 167 -0.34 -0.17 -21.37
C ALA A 167 0.35 0.54 -22.56
N THR A 168 1.37 -0.09 -23.16
CA THR A 168 2.19 0.41 -24.27
C THR A 168 1.89 -0.24 -25.64
N ALA A 169 0.98 -1.21 -25.74
CA ALA A 169 0.79 -2.03 -26.94
C ALA A 169 0.08 -1.30 -28.12
N GLY A 170 -0.37 -0.09 -27.94
CA GLY A 170 -1.02 0.66 -29.01
C GLY A 170 -0.43 2.04 -29.17
N GLY A 171 0.63 2.24 -29.91
CA GLY A 171 1.26 3.48 -30.44
C GLY A 171 0.67 4.89 -30.19
N GLY A 172 -0.19 5.05 -29.19
CA GLY A 172 -0.75 6.29 -28.68
C GLY A 172 -0.12 6.69 -27.35
N GLU A 173 -0.24 7.96 -26.98
CA GLU A 173 0.19 8.42 -25.66
C GLU A 173 -0.38 7.52 -24.57
N PRO A 174 0.43 7.14 -23.55
CA PRO A 174 -0.02 6.27 -22.47
C PRO A 174 -1.13 6.96 -21.68
N VAL A 175 -2.37 6.66 -22.01
CA VAL A 175 -3.51 7.07 -21.19
C VAL A 175 -3.55 6.12 -20.02
N ALA A 176 -3.27 6.63 -18.82
CA ALA A 176 -3.41 5.86 -17.59
C ALA A 176 -4.80 5.20 -17.55
N PRO A 177 -4.89 3.88 -17.41
CA PRO A 177 -6.19 3.20 -17.40
C PRO A 177 -7.07 3.79 -16.28
N ARG A 178 -8.36 3.98 -16.55
CA ARG A 178 -9.30 4.36 -15.48
C ARG A 178 -9.17 3.35 -14.33
N GLY A 179 -8.65 3.77 -13.19
CA GLY A 179 -8.37 2.91 -12.04
C GLY A 179 -6.88 2.60 -11.80
N GLY A 180 -5.97 3.28 -12.49
CA GLY A 180 -4.52 3.16 -12.33
C GLY A 180 -3.91 1.95 -13.04
N ARG A 181 -2.60 2.01 -13.20
CA ARG A 181 -1.79 0.92 -13.77
C ARG A 181 -1.81 -0.29 -12.83
N ARG A 182 -1.65 -1.47 -13.41
CA ARG A 182 -1.48 -2.72 -12.66
C ARG A 182 -0.20 -3.41 -13.13
N PHE A 183 0.50 -4.02 -12.20
CA PHE A 183 1.80 -4.62 -12.47
C PHE A 183 1.74 -6.14 -12.34
N THR A 184 2.56 -6.83 -13.10
CA THR A 184 2.94 -8.21 -12.81
C THR A 184 4.22 -8.21 -11.97
N GLU A 185 4.52 -9.33 -11.30
CA GLU A 185 5.78 -9.48 -10.55
C GLU A 185 7.00 -9.33 -11.47
N VAL A 186 6.92 -9.81 -12.71
CA VAL A 186 8.00 -9.72 -13.70
C VAL A 186 8.31 -8.27 -14.04
N GLU A 187 7.29 -7.49 -14.39
CA GLU A 187 7.45 -6.06 -14.69
C GLU A 187 8.03 -5.27 -13.52
N LEU A 188 7.58 -5.58 -12.29
CA LEU A 188 8.14 -4.93 -11.08
C LEU A 188 9.61 -5.25 -10.89
N ARG A 189 10.00 -6.50 -11.08
CA ARG A 189 11.40 -6.92 -10.98
C ARG A 189 12.28 -6.20 -12.01
N GLU A 190 11.81 -6.10 -13.25
CA GLU A 190 12.51 -5.37 -14.31
C GLU A 190 12.68 -3.89 -13.98
N LEU A 191 11.60 -3.22 -13.56
CA LEU A 191 11.62 -1.79 -13.18
C LEU A 191 12.52 -1.51 -11.99
N LEU A 192 12.43 -2.31 -10.93
CA LEU A 192 13.24 -2.15 -9.72
C LEU A 192 14.74 -2.40 -10.02
N THR A 193 15.06 -3.47 -10.76
CA THR A 193 16.44 -3.77 -11.14
C THR A 193 17.03 -2.67 -12.02
N ALA A 194 16.25 -2.15 -12.99
CA ALA A 194 16.68 -1.05 -13.85
C ALA A 194 16.92 0.26 -13.06
N ALA A 195 16.19 0.49 -11.98
CA ALA A 195 16.40 1.62 -11.07
C ALA A 195 17.50 1.39 -10.02
N GLY A 196 18.22 0.25 -10.08
CA GLY A 196 19.34 -0.07 -9.20
C GLY A 196 18.95 -0.63 -7.83
N PHE A 197 17.74 -1.16 -7.68
CA PHE A 197 17.29 -1.83 -6.46
C PHE A 197 17.63 -3.32 -6.49
N GLU A 198 18.07 -3.85 -5.36
CA GLU A 198 18.14 -5.28 -5.06
C GLU A 198 16.84 -5.71 -4.38
N ILE A 199 16.17 -6.73 -4.95
CA ILE A 199 14.87 -7.20 -4.44
C ILE A 199 15.10 -8.22 -3.34
N GLY A 200 14.73 -7.88 -2.10
CA GLY A 200 14.83 -8.73 -0.92
C GLY A 200 13.63 -9.69 -0.81
N ALA A 201 12.44 -9.17 -0.58
CA ALA A 201 11.24 -9.98 -0.37
C ALA A 201 10.08 -9.53 -1.23
N VAL A 202 9.21 -10.48 -1.61
CA VAL A 202 7.95 -10.22 -2.34
C VAL A 202 6.82 -10.96 -1.64
N HIS A 203 5.81 -10.20 -1.19
CA HIS A 203 4.66 -10.74 -0.49
C HIS A 203 3.39 -10.60 -1.32
N ALA A 204 2.59 -11.68 -1.34
CA ALA A 204 1.22 -11.68 -1.83
C ALA A 204 0.32 -11.01 -0.77
N VAL A 205 -0.42 -9.97 -1.16
CA VAL A 205 -1.27 -9.20 -0.24
C VAL A 205 -2.72 -9.27 -0.71
N ARG A 206 -3.62 -9.61 0.20
CA ARG A 206 -5.06 -9.72 -0.08
C ARG A 206 -5.37 -10.77 -1.13
N VAL A 207 -4.88 -12.01 -0.90
CA VAL A 207 -5.17 -13.15 -1.79
C VAL A 207 -6.64 -13.55 -1.67
N PHE A 208 -7.16 -13.66 -0.46
CA PHE A 208 -8.52 -14.10 -0.17
C PHE A 208 -9.44 -13.00 0.36
N ALA A 209 -8.87 -11.99 1.03
CA ALA A 209 -9.65 -10.95 1.72
C ALA A 209 -10.64 -10.19 0.84
N ASP A 210 -10.36 -10.07 -0.47
CA ASP A 210 -11.27 -9.44 -1.43
C ASP A 210 -12.18 -10.43 -2.15
N LEU A 211 -11.89 -11.72 -2.08
CA LEU A 211 -12.70 -12.78 -2.70
C LEU A 211 -13.79 -13.31 -1.75
N VAL A 212 -13.54 -13.28 -0.43
CA VAL A 212 -14.47 -13.77 0.58
C VAL A 212 -15.60 -12.76 0.79
N PRO A 213 -16.88 -13.13 0.59
CA PRO A 213 -18.02 -12.27 0.92
C PRO A 213 -18.03 -11.90 2.42
N GLY A 214 -18.33 -10.62 2.74
CA GLY A 214 -18.36 -10.15 4.14
C GLY A 214 -19.31 -10.94 5.04
N SER A 215 -20.45 -11.39 4.47
CA SER A 215 -21.41 -12.21 5.19
C SER A 215 -20.84 -13.54 5.71
N LEU A 216 -19.83 -14.11 5.06
CA LEU A 216 -19.18 -15.34 5.54
C LEU A 216 -18.31 -15.08 6.77
N LEU A 217 -17.74 -13.87 6.90
CA LEU A 217 -16.95 -13.49 8.08
C LEU A 217 -17.83 -13.24 9.31
N ASP A 218 -19.13 -13.00 9.10
CA ASP A 218 -20.10 -12.78 10.19
C ASP A 218 -20.76 -14.07 10.67
N LEU A 219 -20.64 -15.19 9.92
CA LEU A 219 -21.33 -16.44 10.22
C LEU A 219 -20.66 -17.25 11.33
N GLU A 220 -19.32 -17.19 11.44
CA GLU A 220 -18.56 -17.99 12.40
C GLU A 220 -17.69 -17.12 13.31
N PRO A 221 -17.77 -17.30 14.65
CA PRO A 221 -16.83 -16.67 15.55
C PRO A 221 -15.38 -17.04 15.19
N GLY A 222 -14.52 -16.04 15.01
CA GLY A 222 -13.10 -16.26 14.68
C GLY A 222 -12.79 -16.33 13.17
N ALA A 223 -13.77 -16.29 12.29
CA ALA A 223 -13.56 -16.34 10.82
C ALA A 223 -12.58 -15.24 10.33
N THR A 224 -12.65 -14.03 10.87
CA THR A 224 -11.72 -12.95 10.55
C THR A 224 -10.28 -13.30 10.97
N ALA A 225 -10.08 -13.88 12.15
CA ALA A 225 -8.76 -14.30 12.61
C ALA A 225 -8.20 -15.44 11.75
N ALA A 226 -9.02 -16.43 11.40
CA ALA A 226 -8.63 -17.52 10.51
C ALA A 226 -8.27 -17.02 9.10
N LEU A 227 -9.01 -16.02 8.56
CA LEU A 227 -8.66 -15.39 7.29
C LEU A 227 -7.30 -14.68 7.38
N LEU A 228 -7.03 -13.96 8.46
CA LEU A 228 -5.73 -13.30 8.69
C LEU A 228 -4.58 -14.31 8.73
N GLU A 229 -4.78 -15.43 9.44
CA GLU A 229 -3.80 -16.51 9.52
C GLU A 229 -3.55 -17.13 8.13
N LEU A 230 -4.60 -17.34 7.35
CA LEU A 230 -4.50 -17.85 5.98
C LEU A 230 -3.75 -16.86 5.06
N GLU A 231 -4.05 -15.55 5.13
CA GLU A 231 -3.33 -14.52 4.36
C GLU A 231 -1.83 -14.53 4.69
N ARG A 232 -1.46 -14.63 5.98
CA ARG A 232 -0.06 -14.75 6.41
C ARG A 232 0.60 -16.02 5.86
N ALA A 233 -0.08 -17.15 5.97
CA ALA A 233 0.45 -18.44 5.55
C ALA A 233 0.79 -18.52 4.06
N VAL A 234 0.11 -17.72 3.22
CA VAL A 234 0.34 -17.69 1.77
C VAL A 234 1.15 -16.49 1.29
N SER A 235 1.39 -15.51 2.14
CA SER A 235 1.99 -14.22 1.75
C SER A 235 3.36 -14.36 1.07
N GLU A 236 4.19 -15.28 1.52
CA GLU A 236 5.54 -15.52 0.96
C GLU A 236 5.58 -16.59 -0.12
N ARG A 237 4.46 -17.29 -0.35
CA ARG A 237 4.39 -18.40 -1.31
C ARG A 237 4.26 -17.91 -2.74
N PRO A 238 5.23 -18.19 -3.64
CA PRO A 238 5.23 -17.67 -5.02
C PRO A 238 4.00 -18.06 -5.81
N GLU A 239 3.44 -19.24 -5.58
CA GLU A 239 2.27 -19.77 -6.28
C GLU A 239 0.99 -18.96 -6.03
N TYR A 240 0.91 -18.17 -4.93
CA TYR A 240 -0.24 -17.32 -4.61
C TYR A 240 -0.09 -15.87 -5.07
N ARG A 241 1.12 -15.44 -5.44
CA ARG A 241 1.38 -14.06 -5.90
C ARG A 241 0.52 -13.65 -7.10
N PRO A 242 0.29 -14.51 -8.13
CA PRO A 242 -0.61 -14.17 -9.22
C PRO A 242 -2.07 -13.96 -8.83
N LEU A 243 -2.51 -14.50 -7.69
CA LEU A 243 -3.87 -14.38 -7.17
C LEU A 243 -4.05 -13.19 -6.25
N ALA A 244 -2.97 -12.63 -5.73
CA ALA A 244 -2.99 -11.50 -4.80
C ALA A 244 -3.53 -10.24 -5.48
N THR A 245 -4.38 -9.49 -4.80
CA THR A 245 -4.87 -8.20 -5.30
C THR A 245 -3.75 -7.16 -5.37
N GLN A 246 -2.76 -7.27 -4.47
CA GLN A 246 -1.59 -6.41 -4.45
C GLN A 246 -0.31 -7.23 -4.24
N LEU A 247 0.81 -6.70 -4.71
CA LEU A 247 2.15 -7.18 -4.40
C LEU A 247 2.84 -6.16 -3.51
N HIS A 248 3.45 -6.63 -2.43
CA HIS A 248 4.33 -5.85 -1.58
C HIS A 248 5.76 -6.30 -1.80
N VAL A 249 6.66 -5.37 -2.10
CA VAL A 249 8.07 -5.62 -2.37
C VAL A 249 8.92 -4.83 -1.40
N LEU A 250 9.87 -5.49 -0.75
CA LEU A 250 10.97 -4.86 -0.02
C LEU A 250 12.22 -4.93 -0.89
N ALA A 251 12.86 -3.77 -1.13
CA ALA A 251 14.04 -3.65 -1.98
C ALA A 251 15.03 -2.62 -1.40
N SER A 252 16.34 -2.81 -1.63
CA SER A 252 17.39 -1.95 -1.11
C SER A 252 18.36 -1.47 -2.19
#